data_8cc78ecdd3e8f38ddf8ae7e7034c24bc
#
_entry.id   8cc78ecdd3e8f38ddf8ae7e7034c24bc
#
_cell.length_a   1.000
_cell.length_b   1.000
_cell.length_c   1.000
_cell.angle_alpha   90.00
_cell.angle_beta   90.00
_cell.angle_gamma   90.00
#
_symmetry.space_group_name_H-M   'P 1'
#
loop_
_entity.id
_entity.type
_entity.pdbx_description
1 polymer ?
#
loop_
_entity_poly.entity_id
_entity_poly.type
_entity_poly.pdbx_seq_one_letter_code
_entity_poly.pdbx_strand_id
1 'polypeptide(L)'
;MSMNTEIYQDISTRTAGDIYIGVVGPVRAGKSTFIKRFMETQVIPNIDNVYRRERAKDELPQSGSGRMVMTAEPKFVPEEAVDIALDEGSSCSVRLIDCVGYMIPGATGQMEGESPRMVSTPWLDHEVTMSEAAELGTTRVIREHSTIGVVVTTDGSITDIPREDYIEAEGRVIRELQEIGKPFLVLLNATEPESDRVQAMARDIASRYGVTCLPVNCLTLDDNAVGMILKAILYEFPLCELDLFIPPWVEALADDHPIKSGLYQAIRENTGSLHCIREVQGAISAIGGCESVSSARITSIQLGTGVAAAELQLPRALFYRTLSEQSGFDVKDDGDLLSLLTELSSVKAEYDKVAQAVSDARARGYGIVVPTVDELNLEEPEIMKQGGRYGVRLKASAPSLHIIRADIETTVSPIVGNEKQSEDMVNYLLQEFEGDTTKIWQSNIFGRSFHEIVNEDLQAKLKHMPDDARLKLRQTLERIINEGTGGLICIIL
;
A
#
# COMPACT_ATOMS: atom_id res chain seq x y z
N MET A 1 14.44 26.89 -13.41
CA MET A 1 15.12 26.35 -12.19
C MET A 1 16.26 25.48 -12.65
N SER A 2 17.46 25.64 -12.11
CA SER A 2 18.53 24.70 -12.40
C SER A 2 18.22 23.40 -11.67
N MET A 3 18.52 22.26 -12.28
CA MET A 3 18.31 20.91 -11.69
C MET A 3 18.95 20.77 -10.29
N ASN A 4 19.96 21.57 -10.00
CA ASN A 4 20.66 21.56 -8.71
C ASN A 4 19.89 22.26 -7.58
N THR A 5 19.11 23.32 -7.84
CA THR A 5 18.35 24.02 -6.78
C THR A 5 17.30 23.12 -6.13
N GLU A 6 16.58 22.35 -6.94
CA GLU A 6 15.58 21.38 -6.45
C GLU A 6 16.21 20.29 -5.57
N ILE A 7 17.38 19.77 -5.99
CA ILE A 7 18.12 18.74 -5.21
C ILE A 7 18.56 19.32 -3.85
N TYR A 8 19.07 20.53 -3.80
CA TYR A 8 19.47 21.16 -2.53
C TYR A 8 18.26 21.41 -1.63
N GLN A 9 17.11 21.78 -2.19
CA GLN A 9 15.87 21.95 -1.43
C GLN A 9 15.40 20.64 -0.80
N ASP A 10 15.43 19.54 -1.57
CA ASP A 10 15.10 18.22 -1.06
C ASP A 10 16.04 17.77 0.07
N ILE A 11 17.36 17.92 -0.11
CA ILE A 11 18.33 17.59 0.93
C ILE A 11 18.12 18.48 2.16
N SER A 12 17.92 19.78 1.98
CA SER A 12 17.64 20.71 3.07
C SER A 12 16.41 20.30 3.88
N THR A 13 15.34 19.87 3.22
CA THR A 13 14.14 19.35 3.88
C THR A 13 14.45 18.11 4.72
N ARG A 14 15.30 17.21 4.19
CA ARG A 14 15.71 15.96 4.87
C ARG A 14 16.66 16.16 6.03
N THR A 15 17.42 17.26 6.03
CA THR A 15 18.47 17.56 7.02
C THR A 15 18.15 18.74 7.93
N ALA A 16 16.91 19.23 7.88
CA ALA A 16 16.45 20.41 8.64
C ALA A 16 17.29 21.69 8.35
N GLY A 17 17.78 21.83 7.11
CA GLY A 17 18.52 22.99 6.66
C GLY A 17 20.04 22.83 6.67
N ASP A 18 20.60 21.83 7.37
CA ASP A 18 22.04 21.63 7.53
C ASP A 18 22.56 20.48 6.66
N ILE A 19 23.30 20.80 5.60
CA ILE A 19 23.94 19.85 4.68
C ILE A 19 25.41 19.65 5.05
N TYR A 20 25.67 18.84 6.05
CA TYR A 20 27.03 18.56 6.53
C TYR A 20 27.50 17.20 6.00
N ILE A 21 28.43 17.24 5.02
CA ILE A 21 28.91 16.05 4.31
C ILE A 21 30.22 15.58 4.92
N GLY A 22 30.19 14.44 5.60
CA GLY A 22 31.40 13.76 6.10
C GLY A 22 32.04 12.94 4.98
N VAL A 23 33.23 13.35 4.53
CA VAL A 23 33.98 12.64 3.48
C VAL A 23 35.00 11.70 4.12
N VAL A 24 34.76 10.42 3.99
CA VAL A 24 35.51 9.37 4.66
C VAL A 24 36.06 8.33 3.67
N GLY A 25 36.84 7.40 4.14
CA GLY A 25 37.38 6.34 3.29
C GLY A 25 38.86 6.11 3.56
N PRO A 26 39.53 5.18 2.85
CA PRO A 26 40.95 4.92 2.96
C PRO A 26 41.80 6.18 2.70
N VAL A 27 42.93 6.27 3.30
CA VAL A 27 43.90 7.32 2.97
C VAL A 27 44.26 7.25 1.50
N ARG A 28 44.58 8.39 0.87
CA ARG A 28 44.99 8.45 -0.54
C ARG A 28 43.92 8.03 -1.58
N ALA A 29 42.67 7.85 -1.18
CA ALA A 29 41.56 7.52 -2.09
C ALA A 29 41.04 8.73 -2.91
N GLY A 30 41.48 9.96 -2.60
CA GLY A 30 41.05 11.17 -3.32
C GLY A 30 40.01 12.02 -2.59
N LYS A 31 39.82 11.81 -1.27
CA LYS A 31 38.87 12.57 -0.43
C LYS A 31 39.03 14.08 -0.56
N SER A 32 40.21 14.60 -0.30
CA SER A 32 40.50 16.03 -0.36
C SER A 32 40.38 16.61 -1.77
N THR A 33 40.61 15.78 -2.81
CA THR A 33 40.34 16.17 -4.21
C THR A 33 38.85 16.30 -4.48
N PHE A 34 38.03 15.37 -3.99
CA PHE A 34 36.57 15.46 -4.07
C PHE A 34 36.05 16.71 -3.36
N ILE A 35 36.49 16.96 -2.11
CA ILE A 35 36.10 18.14 -1.33
C ILE A 35 36.47 19.45 -2.08
N LYS A 36 37.69 19.53 -2.57
CA LYS A 36 38.14 20.69 -3.33
C LYS A 36 37.24 20.93 -4.53
N ARG A 37 36.95 19.92 -5.34
CA ARG A 37 36.12 20.05 -6.54
C ARG A 37 34.68 20.39 -6.18
N PHE A 38 34.12 19.77 -5.19
CA PHE A 38 32.78 20.07 -4.69
C PHE A 38 32.67 21.55 -4.26
N MET A 39 33.64 22.04 -3.49
CA MET A 39 33.70 23.44 -3.07
C MET A 39 33.81 24.36 -4.26
N GLU A 40 34.71 24.11 -5.22
CA GLU A 40 34.92 24.92 -6.40
C GLU A 40 33.70 25.00 -7.32
N THR A 41 32.93 23.91 -7.45
CA THR A 41 31.78 23.83 -8.35
C THR A 41 30.48 24.29 -7.69
N GLN A 42 30.24 23.95 -6.43
CA GLN A 42 28.94 24.13 -5.79
C GLN A 42 28.91 25.23 -4.72
N VAL A 43 29.94 25.34 -3.90
CA VAL A 43 29.87 26.21 -2.71
C VAL A 43 30.46 27.60 -2.98
N ILE A 44 31.67 27.65 -3.47
CA ILE A 44 32.37 28.93 -3.70
C ILE A 44 31.65 29.86 -4.67
N PRO A 45 31.05 29.39 -5.78
CA PRO A 45 30.30 30.26 -6.69
C PRO A 45 29.06 30.90 -6.05
N ASN A 46 28.47 30.26 -5.04
CA ASN A 46 27.27 30.69 -4.35
C ASN A 46 27.53 31.54 -3.09
N ILE A 47 28.80 31.88 -2.81
CA ILE A 47 29.14 32.82 -1.73
C ILE A 47 29.06 34.26 -2.25
N ASP A 48 28.10 35.04 -1.80
CA ASP A 48 27.91 36.45 -2.22
C ASP A 48 29.02 37.35 -1.74
N ASN A 49 29.51 37.16 -0.50
CA ASN A 49 30.52 37.99 0.11
C ASN A 49 31.91 37.65 -0.40
N VAL A 50 32.57 38.63 -1.06
CA VAL A 50 33.91 38.48 -1.68
C VAL A 50 34.95 38.04 -0.65
N TYR A 51 34.96 38.59 0.55
CA TYR A 51 35.95 38.24 1.59
C TYR A 51 35.74 36.79 2.12
N ARG A 52 34.50 36.39 2.32
CA ARG A 52 34.16 35.00 2.68
C ARG A 52 34.54 34.02 1.55
N ARG A 53 34.33 34.42 0.29
CA ARG A 53 34.68 33.64 -0.89
C ARG A 53 36.20 33.39 -0.98
N GLU A 54 37.01 34.45 -0.80
CA GLU A 54 38.47 34.30 -0.81
C GLU A 54 38.96 33.45 0.39
N ARG A 55 38.41 33.70 1.60
CA ARG A 55 38.72 32.86 2.76
C ARG A 55 38.39 31.36 2.51
N ALA A 56 37.22 31.07 1.96
CA ALA A 56 36.82 29.70 1.61
C ALA A 56 37.76 29.03 0.59
N LYS A 57 38.35 29.82 -0.35
CA LYS A 57 39.37 29.30 -1.26
C LYS A 57 40.69 29.00 -0.54
N ASP A 58 41.10 29.82 0.44
CA ASP A 58 42.33 29.60 1.20
C ASP A 58 42.19 28.40 2.16
N GLU A 59 40.96 28.06 2.59
CA GLU A 59 40.65 26.92 3.46
C GLU A 59 40.57 25.58 2.70
N LEU A 60 40.63 25.60 1.34
CA LEU A 60 40.54 24.36 0.54
C LEU A 60 41.70 23.41 0.89
N PRO A 61 41.42 22.09 1.00
CA PRO A 61 42.45 21.12 1.31
C PRO A 61 43.49 21.05 0.19
N GLN A 62 44.76 21.06 0.56
CA GLN A 62 45.83 20.87 -0.37
C GLN A 62 45.98 19.39 -0.72
N SER A 63 45.77 19.03 -1.98
CA SER A 63 46.00 17.69 -2.48
C SER A 63 47.51 17.40 -2.46
N GLY A 64 47.97 16.66 -1.45
CA GLY A 64 49.37 16.25 -1.39
C GLY A 64 49.65 15.18 -2.44
N SER A 65 50.75 15.32 -3.19
CA SER A 65 51.24 14.28 -4.07
C SER A 65 52.07 13.21 -3.26
N GLY A 66 51.96 11.95 -3.64
CA GLY A 66 52.76 10.86 -3.02
C GLY A 66 52.01 10.03 -1.95
N ARG A 67 52.74 9.21 -1.19
CA ARG A 67 52.17 8.20 -0.24
C ARG A 67 52.08 8.69 1.21
N MET A 68 52.56 9.88 1.54
CA MET A 68 52.68 10.40 2.90
C MET A 68 51.37 10.98 3.45
N VAL A 69 51.01 10.59 4.67
CA VAL A 69 49.87 11.14 5.44
C VAL A 69 50.41 12.21 6.39
N MET A 70 49.89 13.44 6.33
CA MET A 70 50.45 14.59 7.05
C MET A 70 49.72 14.94 8.35
N THR A 71 48.40 14.75 8.42
CA THR A 71 47.56 15.21 9.56
C THR A 71 46.70 14.06 10.11
N ALA A 72 46.44 14.09 11.42
CA ALA A 72 45.58 13.14 12.12
C ALA A 72 44.20 13.76 12.48
N GLU A 73 44.00 15.06 12.27
CA GLU A 73 42.81 15.78 12.65
C GLU A 73 41.87 16.03 11.44
N PRO A 74 40.56 15.80 11.60
CA PRO A 74 39.60 16.18 10.58
C PRO A 74 39.52 17.70 10.45
N LYS A 75 39.28 18.18 9.22
CA LYS A 75 39.14 19.61 8.90
C LYS A 75 37.73 19.89 8.41
N PHE A 76 37.14 20.94 8.94
CA PHE A 76 35.91 21.51 8.41
C PHE A 76 36.22 22.42 7.24
N VAL A 77 35.51 22.27 6.11
CA VAL A 77 35.76 23.02 4.86
C VAL A 77 34.40 23.51 4.32
N PRO A 78 34.14 24.81 4.36
CA PRO A 78 34.90 25.82 5.10
C PRO A 78 34.74 25.66 6.62
N GLU A 79 35.55 26.39 7.41
CA GLU A 79 35.47 26.34 8.89
C GLU A 79 34.08 26.78 9.40
N GLU A 80 33.48 27.81 8.80
CA GLU A 80 32.09 28.23 8.99
C GLU A 80 31.24 27.76 7.83
N ALA A 81 30.05 27.14 8.12
CA ALA A 81 29.12 26.72 7.08
C ALA A 81 28.68 27.87 6.18
N VAL A 82 28.51 27.60 4.89
CA VAL A 82 28.07 28.56 3.90
C VAL A 82 26.61 28.40 3.59
N ASP A 83 25.86 29.47 3.72
CA ASP A 83 24.46 29.51 3.33
C ASP A 83 24.35 29.65 1.81
N ILE A 84 23.75 28.63 1.19
CA ILE A 84 23.39 28.66 -0.23
C ILE A 84 21.92 29.03 -0.33
N ALA A 85 21.62 30.11 -1.08
CA ALA A 85 20.27 30.55 -1.33
C ALA A 85 19.54 29.50 -2.22
N LEU A 86 18.39 29.07 -1.79
CA LEU A 86 17.43 28.26 -2.54
C LEU A 86 16.30 29.16 -3.06
N ASP A 87 15.41 28.63 -3.89
CA ASP A 87 14.28 29.41 -4.39
C ASP A 87 13.30 29.80 -3.25
N GLU A 88 12.56 30.93 -3.46
CA GLU A 88 11.50 31.42 -2.56
C GLU A 88 11.97 31.90 -1.16
N GLY A 89 13.23 32.32 -1.01
CA GLY A 89 13.74 32.86 0.25
C GLY A 89 14.14 31.83 1.30
N SER A 90 14.24 30.57 0.91
CA SER A 90 14.85 29.49 1.71
C SER A 90 16.36 29.43 1.46
N SER A 91 17.11 28.98 2.46
CA SER A 91 18.57 28.75 2.36
C SER A 91 18.92 27.43 3.05
N CYS A 92 20.03 26.82 2.64
CA CYS A 92 20.60 25.68 3.34
C CYS A 92 22.08 25.99 3.68
N SER A 93 22.52 25.51 4.84
CA SER A 93 23.91 25.65 5.29
C SER A 93 24.71 24.43 4.83
N VAL A 94 25.74 24.67 4.01
CA VAL A 94 26.57 23.58 3.45
C VAL A 94 27.97 23.63 4.04
N ARG A 95 28.44 22.44 4.43
CA ARG A 95 29.79 22.25 5.01
C ARG A 95 30.29 20.86 4.69
N LEU A 96 31.53 20.76 4.29
CA LEU A 96 32.20 19.46 4.12
C LEU A 96 33.20 19.24 5.27
N ILE A 97 33.44 17.98 5.57
CA ILE A 97 34.36 17.60 6.61
C ILE A 97 35.37 16.63 6.02
N ASP A 98 36.63 17.05 5.93
CA ASP A 98 37.75 16.23 5.42
C ASP A 98 38.33 15.38 6.55
N CYS A 99 38.08 14.08 6.51
CA CYS A 99 38.62 13.13 7.45
C CYS A 99 39.97 12.59 6.98
N VAL A 100 40.84 12.29 7.90
CA VAL A 100 42.16 11.69 7.60
C VAL A 100 42.00 10.38 6.83
N GLY A 101 41.10 9.53 7.29
CA GLY A 101 40.78 8.25 6.69
C GLY A 101 41.55 7.08 7.27
N TYR A 102 41.10 5.89 6.91
CA TYR A 102 41.66 4.62 7.41
C TYR A 102 43.01 4.32 6.75
N MET A 103 43.96 3.88 7.56
CA MET A 103 45.26 3.54 7.07
C MET A 103 45.25 2.29 6.21
N ILE A 104 46.13 2.27 5.20
CA ILE A 104 46.29 1.15 4.27
C ILE A 104 47.75 0.72 4.22
N PRO A 105 48.06 -0.55 3.84
CA PRO A 105 49.42 -1.09 3.84
C PRO A 105 50.42 -0.26 3.02
N GLY A 106 50.04 0.24 1.88
CA GLY A 106 50.92 1.03 0.98
C GLY A 106 51.14 2.50 1.37
N ALA A 107 50.50 3.01 2.44
CA ALA A 107 50.65 4.40 2.88
C ALA A 107 51.87 4.59 3.80
N THR A 108 52.53 5.75 3.67
CA THR A 108 53.68 6.14 4.50
C THR A 108 53.30 7.24 5.47
N GLY A 109 54.05 7.41 6.60
CA GLY A 109 53.84 8.42 7.62
C GLY A 109 53.14 7.90 8.89
N GLN A 110 52.93 6.57 8.97
CA GLN A 110 52.41 5.89 10.16
C GLN A 110 53.51 5.57 11.18
N MET A 111 54.77 5.54 10.71
CA MET A 111 55.93 5.18 11.52
C MET A 111 56.86 6.38 11.64
N GLU A 112 57.45 6.53 12.79
CA GLU A 112 58.58 7.44 13.06
C GLU A 112 59.79 6.60 13.43
N GLY A 113 60.65 6.38 12.42
CA GLY A 113 61.69 5.35 12.52
C GLY A 113 61.10 3.92 12.55
N GLU A 114 61.41 3.14 13.57
CA GLU A 114 60.90 1.76 13.76
C GLU A 114 59.61 1.69 14.66
N SER A 115 59.19 2.83 15.23
CA SER A 115 58.05 2.87 16.14
C SER A 115 56.81 3.50 15.48
N PRO A 116 55.59 3.11 15.88
CA PRO A 116 54.36 3.81 15.44
C PRO A 116 54.42 5.29 15.81
N ARG A 117 54.04 6.16 14.87
CA ARG A 117 53.95 7.59 15.13
C ARG A 117 52.81 7.88 16.11
N MET A 118 53.16 8.47 17.25
CA MET A 118 52.21 8.88 18.29
C MET A 118 51.73 10.31 18.01
N VAL A 119 50.44 10.54 18.23
CA VAL A 119 49.78 11.84 18.03
C VAL A 119 48.85 12.15 19.20
N SER A 120 48.77 13.40 19.57
CA SER A 120 47.77 13.91 20.50
C SER A 120 46.48 14.24 19.75
N THR A 121 45.35 13.96 20.33
CA THR A 121 44.02 14.26 19.75
C THR A 121 43.20 15.10 20.74
N PRO A 122 42.28 15.97 20.30
CA PRO A 122 41.44 16.75 21.19
C PRO A 122 40.48 15.90 22.03
N TRP A 123 40.36 14.63 21.73
CA TRP A 123 39.36 13.72 22.31
C TRP A 123 39.87 12.79 23.39
N LEU A 124 41.20 12.72 23.52
CA LEU A 124 41.86 11.81 24.49
C LEU A 124 42.94 12.56 25.25
N ASP A 125 43.03 12.31 26.55
CA ASP A 125 44.04 12.93 27.42
C ASP A 125 45.44 12.28 27.34
N HIS A 126 45.63 11.32 26.39
CA HIS A 126 46.89 10.60 26.16
C HIS A 126 47.17 10.50 24.66
N GLU A 127 48.43 10.35 24.34
CA GLU A 127 48.85 10.11 22.96
C GLU A 127 48.45 8.70 22.49
N VAL A 128 47.96 8.63 21.27
CA VAL A 128 47.58 7.38 20.59
C VAL A 128 48.31 7.24 19.26
N THR A 129 48.29 6.04 18.70
CA THR A 129 48.87 5.88 17.36
C THR A 129 48.13 6.69 16.30
N MET A 130 48.83 7.11 15.28
CA MET A 130 48.21 7.86 14.17
C MET A 130 47.02 7.11 13.53
N SER A 131 47.10 5.78 13.48
CA SER A 131 45.99 4.94 13.02
C SER A 131 44.75 5.06 13.92
N GLU A 132 44.94 4.91 15.24
CA GLU A 132 43.82 5.03 16.21
C GLU A 132 43.20 6.43 16.21
N ALA A 133 44.05 7.48 16.13
CA ALA A 133 43.59 8.85 16.03
C ALA A 133 42.73 9.09 14.78
N ALA A 134 43.20 8.58 13.63
CA ALA A 134 42.49 8.70 12.36
C ALA A 134 41.12 7.98 12.37
N GLU A 135 41.08 6.78 12.95
CA GLU A 135 39.84 6.00 13.10
C GLU A 135 38.85 6.70 14.04
N LEU A 136 39.31 7.09 15.23
CA LEU A 136 38.49 7.79 16.21
C LEU A 136 37.92 9.09 15.64
N GLY A 137 38.77 9.88 14.97
CA GLY A 137 38.35 11.14 14.34
C GLY A 137 37.34 10.90 13.24
N THR A 138 37.50 9.90 12.40
CA THR A 138 36.57 9.56 11.32
C THR A 138 35.19 9.13 11.89
N THR A 139 35.18 8.22 12.85
CA THR A 139 33.94 7.75 13.48
C THR A 139 33.16 8.87 14.16
N ARG A 140 33.86 9.76 14.90
CA ARG A 140 33.23 10.92 15.54
C ARG A 140 32.65 11.94 14.55
N VAL A 141 33.41 12.25 13.50
CA VAL A 141 32.94 13.16 12.46
C VAL A 141 31.63 12.69 11.87
N ILE A 142 31.54 11.41 11.52
CA ILE A 142 30.30 10.88 10.93
C ILE A 142 29.16 10.90 11.95
N ARG A 143 29.42 10.42 13.15
CA ARG A 143 28.36 10.28 14.18
C ARG A 143 27.86 11.63 14.69
N GLU A 144 28.75 12.57 14.96
CA GLU A 144 28.42 13.80 15.69
C GLU A 144 28.26 15.02 14.79
N HIS A 145 28.96 15.09 13.66
CA HIS A 145 29.10 16.33 12.88
C HIS A 145 28.59 16.25 11.44
N SER A 146 28.30 15.07 10.89
CA SER A 146 27.78 14.97 9.54
C SER A 146 26.29 14.58 9.51
N THR A 147 25.56 15.09 8.53
CA THR A 147 24.19 14.67 8.21
C THR A 147 24.19 13.59 7.13
N ILE A 148 25.22 13.59 6.30
CA ILE A 148 25.38 12.71 5.15
C ILE A 148 26.83 12.17 5.12
N GLY A 149 27.02 10.91 4.72
CA GLY A 149 28.32 10.29 4.51
C GLY A 149 28.66 10.15 3.03
N VAL A 150 29.91 10.42 2.66
CA VAL A 150 30.47 10.09 1.34
C VAL A 150 31.73 9.27 1.55
N VAL A 151 31.71 7.99 1.20
CA VAL A 151 32.89 7.13 1.22
C VAL A 151 33.63 7.26 -0.10
N VAL A 152 34.87 7.69 -0.07
CA VAL A 152 35.71 7.74 -1.27
C VAL A 152 36.69 6.60 -1.22
N THR A 153 36.64 5.71 -2.20
CA THR A 153 37.60 4.63 -2.46
C THR A 153 38.17 4.76 -3.87
N THR A 154 39.07 3.88 -4.30
CA THR A 154 39.68 3.97 -5.63
C THR A 154 39.90 2.59 -6.27
N ASP A 155 39.97 2.58 -7.61
CA ASP A 155 40.39 1.40 -8.39
C ASP A 155 41.91 1.18 -8.45
N GLY A 156 42.70 2.05 -7.76
CA GLY A 156 44.15 2.02 -7.77
C GLY A 156 44.81 2.86 -8.88
N SER A 157 44.01 3.42 -9.84
CA SER A 157 44.59 4.17 -10.98
C SER A 157 45.03 5.58 -10.65
N ILE A 158 44.68 6.13 -9.50
CA ILE A 158 44.94 7.51 -9.12
C ILE A 158 46.23 7.70 -8.32
N THR A 159 46.81 6.61 -7.84
CA THR A 159 48.06 6.60 -7.05
C THR A 159 48.90 5.39 -7.42
N ASP A 160 50.17 5.33 -6.92
CA ASP A 160 51.05 4.18 -7.06
C ASP A 160 50.75 3.02 -6.07
N ILE A 161 49.61 3.09 -5.36
CA ILE A 161 49.19 2.10 -4.38
C ILE A 161 48.17 1.17 -5.09
N PRO A 162 48.41 -0.16 -5.07
CA PRO A 162 47.55 -1.12 -5.76
C PRO A 162 46.14 -1.20 -5.10
N ARG A 163 45.13 -1.59 -5.87
CA ARG A 163 43.71 -1.68 -5.43
C ARG A 163 43.56 -2.60 -4.21
N GLU A 164 44.33 -3.66 -4.15
CA GLU A 164 44.26 -4.68 -3.10
C GLU A 164 44.46 -4.11 -1.71
N ASP A 165 45.34 -3.09 -1.57
CA ASP A 165 45.64 -2.42 -0.31
C ASP A 165 44.47 -1.60 0.24
N TYR A 166 43.52 -1.24 -0.62
CA TYR A 166 42.33 -0.42 -0.23
C TYR A 166 41.16 -1.25 0.28
N ILE A 167 41.05 -2.54 -0.10
CA ILE A 167 39.85 -3.37 0.08
C ILE A 167 39.46 -3.52 1.55
N GLU A 168 40.46 -3.79 2.43
CA GLU A 168 40.18 -4.00 3.85
C GLU A 168 39.67 -2.74 4.53
N ALA A 169 40.35 -1.61 4.32
CA ALA A 169 39.95 -0.30 4.85
C ALA A 169 38.60 0.18 4.31
N GLU A 170 38.37 -0.03 3.01
CA GLU A 170 37.06 0.25 2.36
C GLU A 170 35.93 -0.52 3.04
N GLY A 171 36.09 -1.84 3.19
CA GLY A 171 35.05 -2.67 3.81
C GLY A 171 34.81 -2.34 5.28
N ARG A 172 35.83 -1.87 6.00
CA ARG A 172 35.71 -1.43 7.38
C ARG A 172 34.89 -0.14 7.49
N VAL A 173 35.24 0.87 6.70
CA VAL A 173 34.51 2.17 6.65
C VAL A 173 33.03 1.96 6.31
N ILE A 174 32.73 1.16 5.29
CA ILE A 174 31.37 0.91 4.86
C ILE A 174 30.55 0.27 5.99
N ARG A 175 31.06 -0.75 6.65
CA ARG A 175 30.37 -1.41 7.77
C ARG A 175 30.12 -0.46 8.95
N GLU A 176 31.09 0.37 9.32
CA GLU A 176 30.92 1.35 10.39
C GLU A 176 29.84 2.38 10.07
N LEU A 177 29.74 2.84 8.80
CA LEU A 177 28.67 3.74 8.37
C LEU A 177 27.30 3.07 8.41
N GLN A 178 27.22 1.81 8.01
CA GLN A 178 25.98 1.03 8.10
C GLN A 178 25.50 0.88 9.57
N GLU A 179 26.45 0.63 10.50
CA GLU A 179 26.15 0.54 11.93
C GLU A 179 25.67 1.89 12.51
N ILE A 180 26.18 3.01 12.00
CA ILE A 180 25.75 4.36 12.42
C ILE A 180 24.34 4.69 11.90
N GLY A 181 23.91 4.08 10.78
CA GLY A 181 22.58 4.24 10.21
C GLY A 181 22.33 5.61 9.54
N LYS A 182 23.38 6.35 9.18
CA LYS A 182 23.22 7.60 8.42
C LYS A 182 23.21 7.34 6.92
N PRO A 183 22.50 8.16 6.12
CA PRO A 183 22.53 8.03 4.66
C PRO A 183 23.93 8.26 4.13
N PHE A 184 24.43 7.36 3.29
CA PHE A 184 25.73 7.49 2.66
C PHE A 184 25.79 6.77 1.32
N LEU A 185 26.75 7.14 0.49
CA LEU A 185 27.11 6.43 -0.73
C LEU A 185 28.62 6.24 -0.85
N VAL A 186 29.02 5.37 -1.77
CA VAL A 186 30.43 5.11 -2.10
C VAL A 186 30.78 5.72 -3.44
N LEU A 187 31.88 6.49 -3.51
CA LEU A 187 32.49 6.98 -4.73
C LEU A 187 33.72 6.14 -5.05
N LEU A 188 33.72 5.46 -6.19
CA LEU A 188 34.87 4.76 -6.70
C LEU A 188 35.66 5.70 -7.61
N ASN A 189 36.71 6.32 -7.04
CA ASN A 189 37.55 7.28 -7.75
C ASN A 189 38.51 6.60 -8.70
N ALA A 190 38.35 6.83 -9.99
CA ALA A 190 39.17 6.24 -11.05
C ALA A 190 39.50 7.30 -12.13
N THR A 191 40.62 7.11 -12.82
CA THR A 191 41.01 7.97 -13.95
C THR A 191 40.04 7.83 -15.14
N GLU A 192 39.50 6.63 -15.36
CA GLU A 192 38.57 6.28 -16.44
C GLU A 192 37.27 5.64 -15.86
N PRO A 193 36.36 6.43 -15.26
CA PRO A 193 35.17 5.91 -14.60
C PRO A 193 34.22 5.16 -15.53
N GLU A 194 34.20 5.48 -16.81
CA GLU A 194 33.32 4.88 -17.81
C GLU A 194 33.83 3.51 -18.34
N SER A 195 35.06 3.09 -17.97
CA SER A 195 35.59 1.82 -18.42
C SER A 195 34.81 0.62 -17.87
N ASP A 196 34.64 -0.43 -18.67
CA ASP A 196 33.91 -1.65 -18.27
C ASP A 196 34.46 -2.27 -17.01
N ARG A 197 35.77 -2.19 -16.79
CA ARG A 197 36.46 -2.69 -15.60
C ARG A 197 36.01 -1.93 -14.34
N VAL A 198 35.98 -0.60 -14.39
CA VAL A 198 35.62 0.23 -13.26
C VAL A 198 34.11 0.12 -12.97
N GLN A 199 33.28 0.05 -14.00
CA GLN A 199 31.85 -0.19 -13.88
C GLN A 199 31.55 -1.57 -13.26
N ALA A 200 32.30 -2.60 -13.64
CA ALA A 200 32.15 -3.93 -13.02
C ALA A 200 32.57 -3.93 -11.55
N MET A 201 33.67 -3.21 -11.22
CA MET A 201 34.14 -3.06 -9.83
C MET A 201 33.12 -2.30 -8.98
N ALA A 202 32.53 -1.23 -9.49
CA ALA A 202 31.48 -0.48 -8.78
C ALA A 202 30.26 -1.36 -8.48
N ARG A 203 29.84 -2.19 -9.44
CA ARG A 203 28.76 -3.18 -9.23
C ARG A 203 29.11 -4.25 -8.22
N ASP A 204 30.36 -4.73 -8.18
CA ASP A 204 30.83 -5.68 -7.19
C ASP A 204 30.78 -5.10 -5.77
N ILE A 205 31.27 -3.86 -5.59
CA ILE A 205 31.20 -3.14 -4.30
C ILE A 205 29.75 -2.97 -3.88
N ALA A 206 28.90 -2.48 -4.79
CA ALA A 206 27.48 -2.26 -4.53
C ALA A 206 26.77 -3.57 -4.10
N SER A 207 27.01 -4.66 -4.79
CA SER A 207 26.41 -5.96 -4.49
C SER A 207 26.96 -6.56 -3.18
N ARG A 208 28.27 -6.44 -2.93
CA ARG A 208 28.95 -7.01 -1.76
C ARG A 208 28.49 -6.38 -0.45
N TYR A 209 28.30 -5.07 -0.45
CA TYR A 209 27.96 -4.30 0.76
C TYR A 209 26.50 -3.83 0.80
N GLY A 210 25.72 -4.02 -0.26
CA GLY A 210 24.34 -3.54 -0.33
C GLY A 210 24.21 -2.00 -0.35
N VAL A 211 25.17 -1.29 -0.98
CA VAL A 211 25.27 0.17 -0.98
C VAL A 211 25.28 0.73 -2.39
N THR A 212 24.94 2.01 -2.56
CA THR A 212 25.13 2.69 -3.85
C THR A 212 26.62 3.02 -4.04
N CYS A 213 27.20 2.56 -5.15
CA CYS A 213 28.58 2.84 -5.54
C CYS A 213 28.60 3.52 -6.92
N LEU A 214 29.13 4.75 -6.97
CA LEU A 214 29.23 5.53 -8.18
C LEU A 214 30.70 5.65 -8.62
N PRO A 215 31.05 5.19 -9.83
CA PRO A 215 32.37 5.45 -10.39
C PRO A 215 32.48 6.89 -10.85
N VAL A 216 33.52 7.59 -10.41
CA VAL A 216 33.74 9.00 -10.70
C VAL A 216 35.23 9.31 -10.87
N ASN A 217 35.55 10.38 -11.56
CA ASN A 217 36.89 10.96 -11.52
C ASN A 217 36.86 12.25 -10.68
N CYS A 218 37.31 12.17 -9.43
CA CYS A 218 37.28 13.31 -8.51
C CYS A 218 38.07 14.53 -9.00
N LEU A 219 39.03 14.34 -9.91
CA LEU A 219 39.82 15.46 -10.45
C LEU A 219 39.04 16.26 -11.49
N THR A 220 38.15 15.64 -12.26
CA THR A 220 37.41 16.27 -13.37
C THR A 220 35.92 16.42 -13.06
N LEU A 221 35.51 16.30 -11.79
CA LEU A 221 34.10 16.51 -11.38
C LEU A 221 33.62 17.89 -11.83
N ASP A 222 32.49 17.87 -12.53
CA ASP A 222 31.75 19.07 -12.94
C ASP A 222 30.45 19.21 -12.12
N ASP A 223 29.70 20.27 -12.40
CA ASP A 223 28.43 20.60 -11.76
C ASP A 223 27.38 19.49 -11.91
N ASN A 224 27.30 18.89 -13.09
CA ASN A 224 26.34 17.80 -13.37
C ASN A 224 26.69 16.53 -12.59
N ALA A 225 27.98 16.16 -12.53
CA ALA A 225 28.44 15.01 -11.80
C ALA A 225 28.16 15.15 -10.28
N VAL A 226 28.38 16.33 -9.72
CA VAL A 226 28.06 16.62 -8.32
C VAL A 226 26.53 16.54 -8.09
N GLY A 227 25.74 17.09 -9.00
CA GLY A 227 24.28 16.97 -8.95
C GLY A 227 23.80 15.53 -8.95
N MET A 228 24.39 14.66 -9.78
CA MET A 228 24.09 13.22 -9.77
C MET A 228 24.47 12.54 -8.46
N ILE A 229 25.62 12.89 -7.86
CA ILE A 229 26.03 12.37 -6.55
C ILE A 229 25.03 12.76 -5.46
N LEU A 230 24.63 14.04 -5.40
CA LEU A 230 23.66 14.55 -4.42
C LEU A 230 22.30 13.89 -4.59
N LYS A 231 21.85 13.71 -5.84
CA LYS A 231 20.62 13.00 -6.13
C LYS A 231 20.68 11.54 -5.68
N ALA A 232 21.78 10.86 -5.93
CA ALA A 232 21.99 9.47 -5.46
C ALA A 232 21.95 9.38 -3.93
N ILE A 233 22.52 10.36 -3.23
CA ILE A 233 22.45 10.46 -1.76
C ILE A 233 21.01 10.54 -1.28
N LEU A 234 20.13 11.29 -1.96
CA LEU A 234 18.72 11.40 -1.58
C LEU A 234 17.98 10.07 -1.60
N TYR A 235 18.37 9.15 -2.48
CA TYR A 235 17.82 7.79 -2.50
C TYR A 235 18.27 6.92 -1.32
N GLU A 236 19.37 7.28 -0.65
CA GLU A 236 19.85 6.59 0.55
C GLU A 236 19.18 7.09 1.85
N PHE A 237 18.41 8.16 1.80
CA PHE A 237 17.63 8.61 2.95
C PHE A 237 16.53 7.62 3.31
N PRO A 238 16.14 7.56 4.61
CA PRO A 238 15.07 6.67 5.06
C PRO A 238 13.77 6.90 4.29
N LEU A 239 13.08 5.82 3.96
CA LEU A 239 11.70 5.87 3.51
C LEU A 239 10.81 6.22 4.70
N CYS A 240 10.01 7.30 4.60
CA CYS A 240 9.10 7.72 5.65
C CYS A 240 7.71 7.11 5.49
N GLU A 241 7.22 7.06 4.24
CA GLU A 241 5.88 6.58 3.92
C GLU A 241 5.85 5.91 2.54
N LEU A 242 5.09 4.84 2.42
CA LEU A 242 4.84 4.15 1.16
C LEU A 242 3.33 3.98 0.96
N ASP A 243 2.79 4.79 0.06
CA ASP A 243 1.38 4.72 -0.34
C ASP A 243 1.17 3.66 -1.42
N LEU A 244 0.37 2.65 -1.12
CA LEU A 244 0.03 1.60 -2.07
C LEU A 244 -1.44 1.71 -2.48
N PHE A 245 -1.69 2.08 -3.73
CA PHE A 245 -3.03 2.15 -4.30
C PHE A 245 -3.42 0.79 -4.87
N ILE A 246 -4.43 0.18 -4.26
CA ILE A 246 -5.00 -1.10 -4.69
C ILE A 246 -6.43 -0.87 -5.22
N PRO A 247 -6.94 -1.73 -6.12
CA PRO A 247 -8.32 -1.60 -6.60
C PRO A 247 -9.34 -1.65 -5.44
N PRO A 248 -10.31 -0.70 -5.35
CA PRO A 248 -11.24 -0.61 -4.22
C PRO A 248 -12.09 -1.86 -3.98
N TRP A 249 -12.34 -2.67 -5.01
CA TRP A 249 -13.08 -3.92 -4.86
C TRP A 249 -12.36 -4.95 -3.99
N VAL A 250 -11.01 -4.92 -3.94
CA VAL A 250 -10.22 -5.81 -3.07
C VAL A 250 -10.44 -5.46 -1.60
N GLU A 251 -10.55 -4.17 -1.29
CA GLU A 251 -10.84 -3.70 0.08
C GLU A 251 -12.22 -4.15 0.57
N ALA A 252 -13.19 -4.21 -0.36
CA ALA A 252 -14.56 -4.65 -0.05
C ALA A 252 -14.66 -6.16 0.25
N LEU A 253 -13.62 -6.96 -0.04
CA LEU A 253 -13.60 -8.39 0.28
C LEU A 253 -13.44 -8.62 1.79
N ALA A 254 -13.96 -9.75 2.26
CA ALA A 254 -13.72 -10.19 3.63
C ALA A 254 -12.22 -10.38 3.91
N ASP A 255 -11.78 -10.17 5.14
CA ASP A 255 -10.35 -10.17 5.49
C ASP A 255 -9.66 -11.54 5.28
N ASP A 256 -10.43 -12.62 5.39
CA ASP A 256 -9.99 -13.99 5.15
C ASP A 256 -10.06 -14.42 3.68
N HIS A 257 -10.55 -13.53 2.80
CA HIS A 257 -10.65 -13.85 1.38
C HIS A 257 -9.25 -14.08 0.77
N PRO A 258 -9.02 -15.20 0.03
CA PRO A 258 -7.69 -15.60 -0.44
C PRO A 258 -6.95 -14.52 -1.25
N ILE A 259 -7.66 -13.77 -2.08
CA ILE A 259 -7.07 -12.68 -2.89
C ILE A 259 -6.59 -11.54 -1.98
N LYS A 260 -7.43 -11.10 -1.02
CA LYS A 260 -7.08 -10.01 -0.10
C LYS A 260 -5.93 -10.43 0.82
N SER A 261 -6.08 -11.56 1.50
CA SER A 261 -5.06 -12.07 2.43
C SER A 261 -3.71 -12.33 1.73
N GLY A 262 -3.72 -12.93 0.54
CA GLY A 262 -2.51 -13.19 -0.24
C GLY A 262 -1.82 -11.92 -0.72
N LEU A 263 -2.58 -10.92 -1.20
CA LEU A 263 -2.03 -9.62 -1.62
C LEU A 263 -1.41 -8.87 -0.43
N TYR A 264 -2.13 -8.79 0.70
CA TYR A 264 -1.62 -8.11 1.90
C TYR A 264 -0.40 -8.83 2.51
N GLN A 265 -0.35 -10.16 2.42
CA GLN A 265 0.83 -10.92 2.82
C GLN A 265 2.02 -10.59 1.92
N ALA A 266 1.86 -10.60 0.59
CA ALA A 266 2.91 -10.24 -0.36
C ALA A 266 3.42 -8.80 -0.15
N ILE A 267 2.52 -7.85 0.11
CA ILE A 267 2.89 -6.48 0.47
C ILE A 267 3.75 -6.48 1.73
N ARG A 268 3.30 -7.11 2.81
CA ARG A 268 4.00 -7.13 4.10
C ARG A 268 5.39 -7.76 4.00
N GLU A 269 5.52 -8.87 3.28
CA GLU A 269 6.79 -9.57 3.09
C GLU A 269 7.81 -8.73 2.32
N ASN A 270 7.38 -7.98 1.31
CA ASN A 270 8.26 -7.20 0.46
C ASN A 270 8.50 -5.76 0.96
N THR A 271 7.65 -5.22 1.84
CA THR A 271 7.80 -3.85 2.35
C THR A 271 8.30 -3.80 3.79
N GLY A 272 8.19 -4.87 4.56
CA GLY A 272 8.54 -4.90 5.98
C GLY A 272 10.02 -4.67 6.31
N SER A 273 10.91 -4.84 5.34
CA SER A 273 12.36 -4.64 5.49
C SER A 273 12.89 -3.41 4.75
N LEU A 274 12.02 -2.55 4.24
CA LEU A 274 12.45 -1.33 3.55
C LEU A 274 13.00 -0.31 4.54
N HIS A 275 14.20 0.18 4.26
CA HIS A 275 14.85 1.19 5.08
C HIS A 275 15.05 2.50 4.32
N CYS A 276 15.33 2.47 3.02
CA CYS A 276 15.61 3.65 2.23
C CYS A 276 14.81 3.68 0.91
N ILE A 277 14.73 4.87 0.32
CA ILE A 277 13.97 5.10 -0.92
C ILE A 277 14.47 4.22 -2.08
N ARG A 278 15.77 3.95 -2.15
CA ARG A 278 16.39 3.12 -3.19
C ARG A 278 15.74 1.72 -3.29
N GLU A 279 15.30 1.16 -2.17
CA GLU A 279 14.78 -0.20 -2.09
C GLU A 279 13.35 -0.33 -2.61
N VAL A 280 12.61 0.79 -2.70
CA VAL A 280 11.20 0.81 -3.12
C VAL A 280 11.00 0.17 -4.49
N GLN A 281 11.86 0.47 -5.47
CA GLN A 281 11.75 -0.08 -6.81
C GLN A 281 11.81 -1.61 -6.82
N GLY A 282 12.72 -2.19 -6.04
CA GLY A 282 12.87 -3.65 -5.89
C GLY A 282 11.64 -4.28 -5.25
N ALA A 283 11.14 -3.68 -4.17
CA ALA A 283 9.96 -4.17 -3.46
C ALA A 283 8.69 -4.13 -4.33
N ILE A 284 8.45 -3.02 -5.03
CA ILE A 284 7.30 -2.90 -5.94
C ILE A 284 7.41 -3.90 -7.11
N SER A 285 8.60 -4.10 -7.64
CA SER A 285 8.83 -5.11 -8.69
C SER A 285 8.57 -6.53 -8.19
N ALA A 286 8.96 -6.85 -6.95
CA ALA A 286 8.69 -8.15 -6.33
C ALA A 286 7.19 -8.38 -6.09
N ILE A 287 6.45 -7.38 -5.61
CA ILE A 287 4.99 -7.44 -5.48
C ILE A 287 4.34 -7.64 -6.86
N GLY A 288 4.85 -6.97 -7.89
CA GLY A 288 4.39 -7.14 -9.28
C GLY A 288 4.58 -8.55 -9.85
N GLY A 289 5.46 -9.36 -9.27
CA GLY A 289 5.67 -10.77 -9.62
C GLY A 289 4.64 -11.75 -9.02
N CYS A 290 3.73 -11.30 -8.15
CA CYS A 290 2.70 -12.14 -7.56
C CYS A 290 1.62 -12.52 -8.59
N GLU A 291 1.10 -13.75 -8.53
CA GLU A 291 0.09 -14.26 -9.48
C GLU A 291 -1.19 -13.41 -9.56
N SER A 292 -1.57 -12.79 -8.45
CA SER A 292 -2.78 -11.96 -8.37
C SER A 292 -2.58 -10.53 -8.89
N VAL A 293 -1.35 -10.11 -9.21
CA VAL A 293 -1.02 -8.76 -9.65
C VAL A 293 -0.70 -8.76 -11.13
N SER A 294 -1.37 -7.93 -11.92
CA SER A 294 -1.11 -7.77 -13.34
C SER A 294 -0.01 -6.74 -13.64
N SER A 295 0.06 -5.70 -12.83
CA SER A 295 1.13 -4.70 -12.88
C SER A 295 1.30 -4.00 -11.54
N ALA A 296 2.54 -3.66 -11.22
CA ALA A 296 2.90 -2.82 -10.08
C ALA A 296 3.86 -1.74 -10.58
N ARG A 297 3.54 -0.48 -10.33
CA ARG A 297 4.35 0.64 -10.81
C ARG A 297 4.42 1.75 -9.78
N ILE A 298 5.58 2.36 -9.66
CA ILE A 298 5.77 3.56 -8.87
C ILE A 298 5.11 4.73 -9.63
N THR A 299 4.25 5.48 -8.97
CA THR A 299 3.56 6.65 -9.52
C THR A 299 4.29 7.93 -9.19
N SER A 300 4.88 8.03 -8.00
CA SER A 300 5.70 9.19 -7.60
C SER A 300 6.71 8.80 -6.52
N ILE A 301 7.82 9.53 -6.48
CA ILE A 301 8.79 9.53 -5.38
C ILE A 301 9.08 10.99 -5.04
N GLN A 302 8.81 11.37 -3.80
CA GLN A 302 9.11 12.67 -3.25
C GLN A 302 10.37 12.57 -2.39
N LEU A 303 11.52 12.89 -2.96
CA LEU A 303 12.81 12.70 -2.30
C LEU A 303 12.95 13.56 -1.04
N GLY A 304 12.45 14.79 -1.07
CA GLY A 304 12.52 15.73 0.05
C GLY A 304 11.69 15.31 1.26
N THR A 305 10.55 14.66 1.07
CA THR A 305 9.69 14.21 2.17
C THR A 305 9.91 12.73 2.52
N GLY A 306 10.50 11.96 1.60
CA GLY A 306 10.67 10.51 1.76
C GLY A 306 9.41 9.70 1.56
N VAL A 307 8.48 10.24 0.82
CA VAL A 307 7.22 9.56 0.48
C VAL A 307 7.32 8.95 -0.90
N ALA A 308 6.93 7.69 -1.03
CA ALA A 308 6.80 7.01 -2.31
C ALA A 308 5.36 6.53 -2.49
N ALA A 309 4.85 6.62 -3.72
CA ALA A 309 3.54 6.10 -4.06
C ALA A 309 3.62 5.10 -5.21
N ALA A 310 2.88 4.01 -5.10
CA ALA A 310 2.82 2.99 -6.13
C ALA A 310 1.39 2.48 -6.32
N GLU A 311 1.08 2.09 -7.55
CA GLU A 311 -0.21 1.55 -7.95
C GLU A 311 -0.07 0.06 -8.29
N LEU A 312 -0.93 -0.74 -7.67
CA LEU A 312 -1.05 -2.16 -7.93
C LEU A 312 -2.33 -2.41 -8.74
N GLN A 313 -2.20 -3.07 -9.87
CA GLN A 313 -3.35 -3.45 -10.71
C GLN A 313 -3.51 -4.96 -10.69
N LEU A 314 -4.74 -5.41 -10.53
CA LEU A 314 -5.12 -6.82 -10.59
C LEU A 314 -5.83 -7.11 -11.92
N PRO A 315 -5.74 -8.35 -12.44
CA PRO A 315 -6.43 -8.73 -13.68
C PRO A 315 -7.94 -8.51 -13.57
N ARG A 316 -8.54 -7.89 -14.56
CA ARG A 316 -9.99 -7.66 -14.60
C ARG A 316 -10.80 -8.95 -14.56
N ALA A 317 -10.28 -10.01 -15.16
CA ALA A 317 -10.88 -11.34 -15.09
C ALA A 317 -11.01 -11.87 -13.63
N LEU A 318 -10.07 -11.49 -12.75
CA LEU A 318 -10.12 -11.85 -11.34
C LEU A 318 -11.27 -11.15 -10.63
N PHE A 319 -11.54 -9.88 -10.95
CA PHE A 319 -12.68 -9.13 -10.44
C PHE A 319 -14.01 -9.82 -10.80
N TYR A 320 -14.23 -10.15 -12.08
CA TYR A 320 -15.49 -10.78 -12.50
C TYR A 320 -15.69 -12.17 -11.92
N ARG A 321 -14.60 -12.97 -11.83
CA ARG A 321 -14.64 -14.25 -11.16
C ARG A 321 -15.09 -14.14 -9.70
N THR A 322 -14.47 -13.22 -8.95
CA THR A 322 -14.81 -12.98 -7.55
C THR A 322 -16.24 -12.45 -7.40
N LEU A 323 -16.67 -11.55 -8.30
CA LEU A 323 -18.04 -11.05 -8.33
C LEU A 323 -19.04 -12.17 -8.55
N SER A 324 -18.75 -13.07 -9.50
CA SER A 324 -19.63 -14.23 -9.77
C SER A 324 -19.69 -15.20 -8.59
N GLU A 325 -18.55 -15.48 -7.95
CA GLU A 325 -18.47 -16.34 -6.77
C GLU A 325 -19.29 -15.79 -5.58
N GLN A 326 -19.24 -14.47 -5.35
CA GLN A 326 -19.94 -13.84 -4.23
C GLN A 326 -21.42 -13.57 -4.50
N SER A 327 -21.77 -13.20 -5.73
CA SER A 327 -23.14 -12.84 -6.09
C SER A 327 -23.99 -14.04 -6.50
N GLY A 328 -23.37 -15.16 -6.93
CA GLY A 328 -24.04 -16.31 -7.52
C GLY A 328 -24.50 -16.08 -8.97
N PHE A 329 -24.16 -14.94 -9.58
CA PHE A 329 -24.47 -14.64 -10.98
C PHE A 329 -23.25 -14.91 -11.86
N ASP A 330 -23.46 -15.36 -13.10
CA ASP A 330 -22.37 -15.53 -14.08
C ASP A 330 -22.11 -14.19 -14.79
N VAL A 331 -21.05 -13.49 -14.37
CA VAL A 331 -20.64 -12.18 -14.89
C VAL A 331 -19.21 -12.29 -15.43
N LYS A 332 -18.99 -12.05 -16.72
CA LYS A 332 -17.70 -12.23 -17.39
C LYS A 332 -17.03 -10.92 -17.76
N ASP A 333 -17.83 -9.89 -18.02
CA ASP A 333 -17.37 -8.59 -18.49
C ASP A 333 -18.26 -7.43 -18.01
N ASP A 334 -17.90 -6.21 -18.42
CA ASP A 334 -18.65 -4.98 -18.10
C ASP A 334 -20.06 -5.00 -18.69
N GLY A 335 -20.28 -5.66 -19.82
CA GLY A 335 -21.57 -5.77 -20.48
C GLY A 335 -22.54 -6.63 -19.68
N ASP A 336 -22.07 -7.81 -19.22
CA ASP A 336 -22.84 -8.69 -18.35
C ASP A 336 -23.19 -7.98 -17.04
N LEU A 337 -22.21 -7.28 -16.42
CA LEU A 337 -22.44 -6.52 -15.19
C LEU A 337 -23.48 -5.44 -15.37
N LEU A 338 -23.42 -4.65 -16.46
CA LEU A 338 -24.39 -3.60 -16.74
C LEU A 338 -25.78 -4.18 -16.95
N SER A 339 -25.90 -5.27 -17.70
CA SER A 339 -27.17 -5.96 -17.97
C SER A 339 -27.78 -6.49 -16.67
N LEU A 340 -26.98 -7.13 -15.84
CA LEU A 340 -27.40 -7.64 -14.52
C LEU A 340 -27.89 -6.52 -13.61
N LEU A 341 -27.14 -5.41 -13.52
CA LEU A 341 -27.54 -4.26 -12.70
C LEU A 341 -28.84 -3.64 -13.17
N THR A 342 -29.06 -3.59 -14.50
CA THR A 342 -30.30 -3.07 -15.09
C THR A 342 -31.48 -3.97 -14.73
N GLU A 343 -31.31 -5.28 -14.85
CA GLU A 343 -32.32 -6.26 -14.46
C GLU A 343 -32.63 -6.18 -12.95
N LEU A 344 -31.59 -6.21 -12.12
CA LEU A 344 -31.74 -6.12 -10.66
C LEU A 344 -32.39 -4.80 -10.22
N SER A 345 -32.11 -3.70 -10.92
CA SER A 345 -32.77 -2.40 -10.66
C SER A 345 -34.27 -2.48 -10.89
N SER A 346 -34.70 -3.13 -12.00
CA SER A 346 -36.11 -3.35 -12.28
C SER A 346 -36.77 -4.25 -11.25
N VAL A 347 -36.14 -5.40 -10.93
CA VAL A 347 -36.60 -6.35 -9.90
C VAL A 347 -36.70 -5.66 -8.55
N LYS A 348 -35.70 -4.86 -8.18
CA LYS A 348 -35.70 -4.11 -6.92
C LYS A 348 -36.86 -3.11 -6.86
N ALA A 349 -37.09 -2.36 -7.93
CA ALA A 349 -38.19 -1.39 -7.99
C ALA A 349 -39.57 -2.05 -7.78
N GLU A 350 -39.78 -3.24 -8.36
CA GLU A 350 -41.00 -4.00 -8.14
C GLU A 350 -41.06 -4.62 -6.73
N TYR A 351 -39.94 -5.13 -6.23
CA TYR A 351 -39.87 -5.67 -4.86
C TYR A 351 -40.13 -4.60 -3.79
N ASP A 352 -39.56 -3.41 -3.96
CA ASP A 352 -39.69 -2.31 -2.99
C ASP A 352 -41.18 -1.90 -2.81
N LYS A 353 -42.02 -2.05 -3.85
CA LYS A 353 -43.46 -1.82 -3.76
C LYS A 353 -44.18 -2.76 -2.80
N VAL A 354 -43.70 -4.00 -2.70
CA VAL A 354 -44.36 -5.07 -1.91
C VAL A 354 -43.59 -5.46 -0.64
N ALA A 355 -42.35 -5.00 -0.47
CA ALA A 355 -41.44 -5.41 0.60
C ALA A 355 -42.04 -5.28 2.01
N GLN A 356 -42.66 -4.12 2.30
CA GLN A 356 -43.30 -3.88 3.60
C GLN A 356 -44.48 -4.83 3.83
N ALA A 357 -45.34 -5.03 2.83
CA ALA A 357 -46.49 -5.94 2.94
C ALA A 357 -46.05 -7.40 3.13
N VAL A 358 -44.98 -7.84 2.47
CA VAL A 358 -44.41 -9.16 2.68
C VAL A 358 -43.86 -9.30 4.11
N SER A 359 -43.16 -8.28 4.62
CA SER A 359 -42.65 -8.27 6.00
C SER A 359 -43.80 -8.33 7.02
N ASP A 360 -44.84 -7.54 6.84
CA ASP A 360 -46.01 -7.52 7.72
C ASP A 360 -46.77 -8.85 7.69
N ALA A 361 -46.93 -9.43 6.50
CA ALA A 361 -47.56 -10.75 6.35
C ALA A 361 -46.77 -11.85 7.08
N ARG A 362 -45.46 -11.82 7.02
CA ARG A 362 -44.58 -12.77 7.76
C ARG A 362 -44.68 -12.57 9.27
N ALA A 363 -44.68 -11.34 9.75
CA ALA A 363 -44.68 -11.01 11.17
C ALA A 363 -46.02 -11.13 11.84
N ARG A 364 -47.10 -10.70 11.15
CA ARG A 364 -48.45 -10.51 11.71
C ARG A 364 -49.51 -11.38 11.03
N GLY A 365 -49.14 -12.10 9.99
CA GLY A 365 -50.06 -12.92 9.20
C GLY A 365 -50.79 -12.19 8.07
N TYR A 366 -50.68 -10.85 7.97
CA TYR A 366 -51.36 -10.06 6.98
C TYR A 366 -50.56 -8.79 6.61
N GLY A 367 -50.45 -8.50 5.32
CA GLY A 367 -49.78 -7.32 4.78
C GLY A 367 -50.59 -6.69 3.64
N ILE A 368 -50.51 -5.37 3.50
CA ILE A 368 -51.24 -4.61 2.49
C ILE A 368 -50.25 -3.77 1.69
N VAL A 369 -50.33 -3.87 0.35
CA VAL A 369 -49.65 -2.92 -0.54
C VAL A 369 -50.64 -1.80 -0.84
N VAL A 370 -50.30 -0.61 -0.39
CA VAL A 370 -51.09 0.58 -0.63
C VAL A 370 -50.88 1.05 -2.06
N PRO A 371 -51.94 1.34 -2.85
CA PRO A 371 -51.79 1.84 -4.22
C PRO A 371 -51.03 3.18 -4.27
N THR A 372 -50.26 3.37 -5.30
CA THR A 372 -49.58 4.64 -5.57
C THR A 372 -50.55 5.65 -6.20
N VAL A 373 -50.16 6.93 -6.20
CA VAL A 373 -51.00 8.02 -6.78
C VAL A 373 -51.30 7.78 -8.26
N ASP A 374 -50.36 7.16 -8.97
CA ASP A 374 -50.48 6.85 -10.40
C ASP A 374 -51.50 5.72 -10.70
N GLU A 375 -51.79 4.89 -9.70
CA GLU A 375 -52.78 3.80 -9.78
C GLU A 375 -54.19 4.24 -9.41
N LEU A 376 -54.36 5.52 -8.96
CA LEU A 376 -55.65 6.08 -8.65
C LEU A 376 -56.45 6.40 -9.91
N ASN A 377 -57.63 5.78 -10.04
CA ASN A 377 -58.59 6.10 -11.09
C ASN A 377 -59.64 7.02 -10.54
N LEU A 378 -59.70 8.25 -11.05
CA LEU A 378 -60.71 9.26 -10.67
C LEU A 378 -61.89 9.15 -11.60
N GLU A 379 -63.09 8.97 -11.02
CA GLU A 379 -64.36 9.03 -11.76
C GLU A 379 -64.76 10.50 -12.03
N GLU A 380 -65.66 10.72 -12.99
CA GLU A 380 -66.14 12.06 -13.29
C GLU A 380 -66.88 12.69 -12.05
N PRO A 381 -66.63 13.97 -11.76
CA PRO A 381 -67.27 14.64 -10.64
C PRO A 381 -68.81 14.68 -10.80
N GLU A 382 -69.52 14.21 -9.80
CA GLU A 382 -70.96 14.21 -9.76
C GLU A 382 -71.52 15.35 -8.86
N ILE A 383 -72.55 16.03 -9.30
CA ILE A 383 -73.24 17.01 -8.46
C ILE A 383 -74.20 16.27 -7.52
N MET A 384 -74.05 16.46 -6.21
CA MET A 384 -74.94 15.89 -5.19
C MET A 384 -75.71 16.97 -4.47
N LYS A 385 -76.97 16.66 -4.13
CA LYS A 385 -77.83 17.54 -3.32
C LYS A 385 -78.12 16.90 -1.97
N GLN A 386 -77.73 17.56 -0.89
CA GLN A 386 -77.94 17.08 0.46
C GLN A 386 -78.50 18.19 1.35
N GLY A 387 -79.74 18.00 1.90
CA GLY A 387 -80.37 18.97 2.81
C GLY A 387 -80.53 20.35 2.24
N GLY A 388 -80.81 20.49 0.93
CA GLY A 388 -81.08 21.79 0.27
C GLY A 388 -79.76 22.49 -0.21
N ARG A 389 -78.60 21.91 0.01
CA ARG A 389 -77.30 22.41 -0.49
C ARG A 389 -76.75 21.52 -1.60
N TYR A 390 -76.05 22.14 -2.53
CA TYR A 390 -75.37 21.42 -3.62
C TYR A 390 -73.90 21.25 -3.26
N GLY A 391 -73.36 20.06 -3.52
CA GLY A 391 -71.95 19.72 -3.35
C GLY A 391 -71.42 18.95 -4.57
N VAL A 392 -70.13 18.75 -4.64
CA VAL A 392 -69.43 17.90 -5.64
C VAL A 392 -69.03 16.65 -4.97
N ARG A 393 -69.40 15.49 -5.53
CA ARG A 393 -68.85 14.17 -5.13
C ARG A 393 -67.75 13.82 -6.06
N LEU A 394 -66.56 13.55 -5.47
CA LEU A 394 -65.40 12.99 -6.15
C LEU A 394 -65.28 11.54 -5.71
N LYS A 395 -65.21 10.63 -6.65
CA LYS A 395 -65.01 9.19 -6.38
C LYS A 395 -63.69 8.76 -7.00
N ALA A 396 -62.86 8.11 -6.22
CA ALA A 396 -61.59 7.52 -6.66
C ALA A 396 -61.59 6.04 -6.31
N SER A 397 -61.03 5.24 -7.18
CA SER A 397 -60.79 3.82 -6.96
C SER A 397 -59.33 3.47 -7.26
N ALA A 398 -58.78 2.54 -6.54
CA ALA A 398 -57.45 2.02 -6.79
C ALA A 398 -57.35 0.53 -6.40
N PRO A 399 -56.56 -0.27 -7.11
CA PRO A 399 -56.31 -1.64 -6.73
C PRO A 399 -55.35 -1.67 -5.51
N SER A 400 -55.62 -2.53 -4.55
CA SER A 400 -54.71 -2.87 -3.45
C SER A 400 -54.35 -4.34 -3.50
N LEU A 401 -53.10 -4.67 -3.12
CA LEU A 401 -52.69 -6.08 -2.99
C LEU A 401 -52.67 -6.47 -1.52
N HIS A 402 -53.27 -7.63 -1.23
CA HIS A 402 -53.35 -8.20 0.11
C HIS A 402 -52.59 -9.51 0.18
N ILE A 403 -51.62 -9.59 1.07
CA ILE A 403 -50.78 -10.74 1.29
C ILE A 403 -51.16 -11.39 2.63
N ILE A 404 -51.60 -12.65 2.58
CA ILE A 404 -52.08 -13.39 3.76
C ILE A 404 -51.14 -14.57 3.97
N ARG A 405 -50.66 -14.75 5.20
CA ARG A 405 -49.95 -15.93 5.62
C ARG A 405 -50.99 -16.94 6.17
N ALA A 406 -51.07 -18.11 5.58
CA ALA A 406 -51.91 -19.22 6.06
C ALA A 406 -51.03 -20.43 6.35
N ASP A 407 -51.22 -21.08 7.48
CA ASP A 407 -50.52 -22.32 7.83
C ASP A 407 -51.31 -23.49 7.22
N ILE A 408 -50.62 -24.28 6.41
CA ILE A 408 -51.20 -25.39 5.67
C ILE A 408 -50.61 -26.67 6.26
N GLU A 409 -51.55 -27.53 6.69
CA GLU A 409 -51.19 -28.85 7.24
C GLU A 409 -51.39 -29.95 6.19
N THR A 410 -50.48 -30.88 6.15
CA THR A 410 -50.60 -32.07 5.35
C THR A 410 -50.30 -33.32 6.19
N THR A 411 -51.04 -34.38 5.93
CA THR A 411 -50.86 -35.67 6.61
C THR A 411 -50.58 -36.74 5.54
N VAL A 412 -49.38 -37.27 5.59
CA VAL A 412 -49.00 -38.36 4.70
C VAL A 412 -49.15 -39.65 5.48
N SER A 413 -50.00 -40.56 5.01
CA SER A 413 -50.30 -41.84 5.66
C SER A 413 -49.93 -43.00 4.72
N PRO A 414 -48.65 -43.33 4.58
CA PRO A 414 -48.26 -44.45 3.72
C PRO A 414 -48.75 -45.79 4.30
N ILE A 415 -49.33 -46.61 3.45
CA ILE A 415 -49.74 -47.96 3.82
C ILE A 415 -48.50 -48.89 3.76
N VAL A 416 -48.04 -49.38 4.89
CA VAL A 416 -46.78 -50.14 5.03
C VAL A 416 -46.99 -51.64 5.02
N GLY A 417 -48.20 -52.12 5.16
CA GLY A 417 -48.51 -53.56 5.17
C GLY A 417 -49.31 -54.04 6.41
N ASN A 418 -48.83 -55.03 7.11
CA ASN A 418 -49.48 -55.51 8.32
C ASN A 418 -49.10 -54.70 9.58
N GLU A 419 -49.84 -54.94 10.71
CA GLU A 419 -49.66 -54.19 11.96
C GLU A 419 -48.21 -54.20 12.47
N LYS A 420 -47.53 -55.34 12.42
CA LYS A 420 -46.15 -55.48 12.85
C LYS A 420 -45.17 -54.68 11.99
N GLN A 421 -45.34 -54.62 10.66
CA GLN A 421 -44.56 -53.89 9.74
C GLN A 421 -44.74 -52.32 9.94
N SER A 422 -45.93 -51.91 10.33
CA SER A 422 -46.24 -50.53 10.67
C SER A 422 -45.58 -50.12 11.99
N GLU A 423 -45.57 -51.00 13.01
CA GLU A 423 -44.84 -50.77 14.26
C GLU A 423 -43.33 -50.72 14.05
N ASP A 424 -42.76 -51.60 13.26
CA ASP A 424 -41.33 -51.61 12.93
C ASP A 424 -40.92 -50.25 12.19
N MET A 425 -41.78 -49.77 11.30
CA MET A 425 -41.58 -48.53 10.60
C MET A 425 -41.67 -47.32 11.55
N VAL A 426 -42.63 -47.29 12.46
CA VAL A 426 -42.75 -46.22 13.48
C VAL A 426 -41.53 -46.20 14.38
N ASN A 427 -41.06 -47.39 14.83
CA ASN A 427 -39.87 -47.51 15.65
C ASN A 427 -38.61 -47.03 14.90
N TYR A 428 -38.47 -47.34 13.62
CA TYR A 428 -37.38 -46.87 12.75
C TYR A 428 -37.40 -45.35 12.64
N LEU A 429 -38.55 -44.75 12.33
CA LEU A 429 -38.68 -43.28 12.22
C LEU A 429 -38.41 -42.58 13.55
N LEU A 430 -38.86 -43.16 14.68
CA LEU A 430 -38.58 -42.61 16.01
C LEU A 430 -37.09 -42.67 16.37
N GLN A 431 -36.39 -43.75 15.99
CA GLN A 431 -34.93 -43.82 16.16
C GLN A 431 -34.17 -42.78 15.32
N GLU A 432 -34.60 -42.58 14.08
CA GLU A 432 -34.03 -41.53 13.23
C GLU A 432 -34.38 -40.11 13.75
N PHE A 433 -35.51 -39.96 14.49
CA PHE A 433 -35.95 -38.71 15.09
C PHE A 433 -35.17 -38.34 16.36
N GLU A 434 -34.53 -39.26 17.07
CA GLU A 434 -33.73 -39.01 18.28
C GLU A 434 -32.48 -38.20 17.98
N GLY A 435 -32.66 -36.90 17.60
CA GLY A 435 -31.64 -35.88 17.56
C GLY A 435 -31.56 -35.02 16.29
N ASP A 436 -32.11 -35.41 15.16
CA ASP A 436 -32.00 -34.67 13.93
C ASP A 436 -33.21 -34.83 13.00
N THR A 437 -34.09 -33.80 12.98
CA THR A 437 -35.25 -33.74 12.08
C THR A 437 -34.85 -33.76 10.60
N THR A 438 -33.64 -33.36 10.26
CA THR A 438 -33.13 -33.32 8.88
C THR A 438 -33.00 -34.72 8.30
N LYS A 439 -32.65 -35.71 9.11
CA LYS A 439 -32.53 -37.12 8.69
C LYS A 439 -33.85 -37.73 8.28
N ILE A 440 -34.95 -37.40 8.98
CA ILE A 440 -36.30 -37.89 8.62
C ILE A 440 -36.70 -37.35 7.23
N TRP A 441 -36.42 -36.07 6.95
CA TRP A 441 -36.72 -35.50 5.65
C TRP A 441 -35.99 -36.20 4.50
N GLN A 442 -34.79 -36.70 4.75
CA GLN A 442 -33.97 -37.44 3.78
C GLN A 442 -34.24 -38.95 3.76
N SER A 443 -34.98 -39.46 4.75
CA SER A 443 -35.29 -40.90 4.82
C SER A 443 -36.10 -41.33 3.59
N ASN A 444 -35.72 -42.47 3.02
CA ASN A 444 -36.34 -42.98 1.81
C ASN A 444 -37.52 -43.91 2.20
N ILE A 445 -38.73 -43.45 1.89
CA ILE A 445 -39.94 -44.23 2.09
C ILE A 445 -40.50 -44.62 0.72
N PHE A 446 -40.51 -45.92 0.41
CA PHE A 446 -40.98 -46.45 -0.87
C PHE A 446 -40.28 -45.90 -2.12
N GLY A 447 -38.95 -45.65 -2.04
CA GLY A 447 -38.17 -45.23 -3.18
C GLY A 447 -38.15 -43.72 -3.43
N ARG A 448 -38.75 -42.91 -2.55
CA ARG A 448 -38.75 -41.46 -2.57
C ARG A 448 -38.42 -40.88 -1.19
N SER A 449 -37.84 -39.72 -1.14
CA SER A 449 -37.58 -39.03 0.13
C SER A 449 -38.90 -38.57 0.76
N PHE A 450 -38.96 -38.59 2.11
CA PHE A 450 -40.14 -38.07 2.82
C PHE A 450 -40.45 -36.64 2.46
N HIS A 451 -39.40 -35.83 2.26
CA HIS A 451 -39.51 -34.48 1.79
C HIS A 451 -40.24 -34.34 0.44
N GLU A 452 -39.94 -35.20 -0.53
CA GLU A 452 -40.59 -35.19 -1.86
C GLU A 452 -42.07 -35.47 -1.74
N ILE A 453 -42.45 -36.52 -0.95
CA ILE A 453 -43.85 -36.90 -0.78
C ILE A 453 -44.66 -35.80 -0.10
N VAL A 454 -44.14 -35.23 0.99
CA VAL A 454 -44.78 -34.11 1.71
C VAL A 454 -44.91 -32.88 0.82
N ASN A 455 -43.87 -32.55 0.04
CA ASN A 455 -43.87 -31.38 -0.84
C ASN A 455 -44.90 -31.57 -2.00
N GLU A 456 -45.00 -32.74 -2.59
CA GLU A 456 -46.02 -33.03 -3.62
C GLU A 456 -47.43 -32.86 -3.08
N ASP A 457 -47.74 -33.35 -1.88
CA ASP A 457 -49.06 -33.24 -1.29
C ASP A 457 -49.41 -31.80 -0.89
N LEU A 458 -48.45 -31.06 -0.30
CA LEU A 458 -48.60 -29.66 -0.02
C LEU A 458 -48.85 -28.86 -1.29
N GLN A 459 -48.08 -29.08 -2.35
CA GLN A 459 -48.29 -28.40 -3.63
C GLN A 459 -49.64 -28.76 -4.27
N ALA A 460 -50.06 -30.01 -4.16
CA ALA A 460 -51.40 -30.46 -4.63
C ALA A 460 -52.51 -29.69 -3.90
N LYS A 461 -52.46 -29.56 -2.57
CA LYS A 461 -53.44 -28.81 -1.78
C LYS A 461 -53.45 -27.34 -2.16
N LEU A 462 -52.25 -26.70 -2.36
CA LEU A 462 -52.14 -25.29 -2.78
C LEU A 462 -52.73 -25.06 -4.16
N LYS A 463 -52.52 -25.97 -5.12
CA LYS A 463 -53.04 -25.84 -6.50
C LYS A 463 -54.54 -26.10 -6.59
N HIS A 464 -55.13 -26.82 -5.64
CA HIS A 464 -56.55 -27.19 -5.64
C HIS A 464 -57.50 -26.16 -5.02
N MET A 465 -57.04 -24.93 -4.69
CA MET A 465 -57.96 -23.89 -4.26
C MET A 465 -58.89 -23.53 -5.42
N PRO A 466 -60.21 -23.82 -5.35
CA PRO A 466 -61.10 -23.52 -6.46
C PRO A 466 -61.14 -22.05 -6.83
N ASP A 467 -61.29 -21.74 -8.11
CA ASP A 467 -61.36 -20.37 -8.57
C ASP A 467 -62.56 -19.59 -7.95
N ASP A 468 -63.67 -20.28 -7.70
CA ASP A 468 -64.80 -19.72 -6.99
C ASP A 468 -64.47 -19.31 -5.55
N ALA A 469 -63.62 -20.07 -4.85
CA ALA A 469 -63.18 -19.73 -3.50
C ALA A 469 -62.25 -18.48 -3.51
N ARG A 470 -61.34 -18.41 -4.50
CA ARG A 470 -60.49 -17.23 -4.70
C ARG A 470 -61.32 -15.96 -4.98
N LEU A 471 -62.34 -16.09 -5.85
CA LEU A 471 -63.23 -14.99 -6.20
C LEU A 471 -64.05 -14.52 -4.97
N LYS A 472 -64.59 -15.45 -4.19
CA LYS A 472 -65.33 -15.12 -2.97
C LYS A 472 -64.45 -14.44 -1.91
N LEU A 473 -63.24 -14.92 -1.71
CA LEU A 473 -62.29 -14.25 -0.81
C LEU A 473 -62.01 -12.83 -1.23
N ARG A 474 -61.70 -12.59 -2.53
CA ARG A 474 -61.48 -11.26 -3.08
C ARG A 474 -62.68 -10.34 -2.87
N GLN A 475 -63.87 -10.76 -3.25
CA GLN A 475 -65.10 -10.00 -3.09
C GLN A 475 -65.42 -9.68 -1.62
N THR A 476 -65.12 -10.60 -0.73
CA THR A 476 -65.32 -10.40 0.70
C THR A 476 -64.38 -9.36 1.24
N LEU A 477 -63.08 -9.38 0.84
CA LEU A 477 -62.08 -8.35 1.21
C LEU A 477 -62.49 -6.98 0.65
N GLU A 478 -62.88 -6.90 -0.62
CA GLU A 478 -63.37 -5.67 -1.26
C GLU A 478 -64.55 -5.05 -0.49
N ARG A 479 -65.51 -5.89 -0.05
CA ARG A 479 -66.66 -5.43 0.73
C ARG A 479 -66.24 -4.96 2.12
N ILE A 480 -65.36 -5.67 2.82
CA ILE A 480 -64.89 -5.30 4.14
C ILE A 480 -64.19 -3.94 4.10
N ILE A 481 -63.37 -3.70 3.09
CA ILE A 481 -62.58 -2.48 2.96
C ILE A 481 -63.46 -1.30 2.55
N ASN A 482 -64.37 -1.49 1.58
CA ASN A 482 -65.18 -0.41 1.03
C ASN A 482 -66.41 -0.03 1.91
N GLU A 483 -67.03 -1.00 2.59
CA GLU A 483 -68.24 -0.77 3.35
C GLU A 483 -68.04 -0.59 4.86
N GLY A 484 -66.80 -0.91 5.36
CA GLY A 484 -66.48 -0.72 6.78
C GLY A 484 -67.35 -1.55 7.72
N THR A 485 -67.19 -2.84 7.75
CA THR A 485 -68.10 -3.70 8.55
C THR A 485 -67.72 -3.74 10.03
N GLY A 486 -68.65 -3.24 10.86
CA GLY A 486 -68.64 -3.52 12.33
C GLY A 486 -69.30 -4.86 12.69
N GLY A 487 -69.34 -5.87 11.82
CA GLY A 487 -70.04 -7.14 12.03
C GLY A 487 -69.22 -8.38 11.78
N LEU A 488 -69.78 -9.55 12.22
CA LEU A 488 -69.21 -10.88 12.06
C LEU A 488 -69.03 -11.17 10.58
N ILE A 489 -67.80 -11.52 10.16
CA ILE A 489 -67.49 -11.93 8.79
C ILE A 489 -67.70 -13.45 8.72
N CYS A 490 -68.71 -13.88 7.98
CA CYS A 490 -68.92 -15.30 7.65
C CYS A 490 -68.62 -15.52 6.18
N ILE A 491 -67.49 -16.21 5.89
CA ILE A 491 -67.13 -16.64 4.54
C ILE A 491 -67.69 -18.04 4.38
N ILE A 492 -68.75 -18.21 3.64
CA ILE A 492 -69.28 -19.53 3.23
C ILE A 492 -68.64 -19.85 1.89
N LEU A 493 -67.66 -20.76 1.93
CA LEU A 493 -66.96 -21.28 0.77
C LEU A 493 -67.82 -22.28 -0.01
#